data_fbb74615363036c91993ba194e16c5b0
#
_entry.id   fbb74615363036c91993ba194e16c5b0
#
_cell.length_a   1.000
_cell.length_b   1.000
_cell.length_c   1.000
_cell.angle_alpha   90.00
_cell.angle_beta   90.00
_cell.angle_gamma   90.00
#
_symmetry.space_group_name_H-M   'P 1'
#
loop_
_entity.id
_entity.type
_entity.pdbx_description
1 polymer ?
#
loop_
_entity_poly.entity_id
_entity_poly.type
_entity_poly.pdbx_seq_one_letter_code
_entity_poly.pdbx_strand_id
1 'polypeptide(L)'
;MTATATATATATKPLTGRRKHSTARVRLIAGAGTHSINGREPMEYLKRDTLVMAAYHPLTVANMIGKYNVIARVSGGGLTGQSGALRMAIARALVREDEALRGLMGKEGLLTRDSRMKERKKYGQPGARKRFQFSKR
;
A
#
# COMPACT_ATOMS: atom_id res chain seq x y z
N MET A 1 36.84 -12.29 7.04
CA MET A 1 36.39 -11.62 5.83
C MET A 1 34.92 -11.97 5.61
N THR A 2 34.06 -11.04 5.95
CA THR A 2 32.65 -11.16 5.63
C THR A 2 32.49 -10.91 4.14
N ALA A 3 32.33 -11.96 3.38
CA ALA A 3 31.87 -11.84 2.02
C ALA A 3 30.47 -11.21 2.05
N THR A 4 30.40 -9.93 1.77
CA THR A 4 29.13 -9.29 1.44
C THR A 4 28.69 -9.95 0.14
N ALA A 5 27.92 -11.01 0.24
CA ALA A 5 27.22 -11.52 -0.91
C ALA A 5 26.28 -10.39 -1.35
N THR A 6 26.79 -9.56 -2.26
CA THR A 6 25.94 -8.70 -3.06
C THR A 6 25.12 -9.67 -3.91
N ALA A 7 24.06 -10.17 -3.32
CA ALA A 7 23.02 -10.80 -4.09
C ALA A 7 22.63 -9.73 -5.12
N THR A 8 23.03 -9.95 -6.35
CA THR A 8 22.50 -9.22 -7.48
C THR A 8 21.02 -9.56 -7.52
N ALA A 9 20.27 -8.89 -6.66
CA ALA A 9 18.82 -8.94 -6.71
C ALA A 9 18.50 -8.49 -8.13
N THR A 10 18.05 -9.41 -8.93
CA THR A 10 17.49 -9.12 -10.25
C THR A 10 16.55 -7.95 -10.03
N ALA A 11 16.89 -6.79 -10.58
CA ALA A 11 16.15 -5.56 -10.33
C ALA A 11 14.75 -5.71 -10.92
N THR A 12 13.87 -6.33 -10.16
CA THR A 12 12.48 -6.50 -10.53
C THR A 12 11.87 -5.10 -10.66
N LYS A 13 11.18 -4.85 -11.76
CA LYS A 13 10.52 -3.55 -11.96
C LYS A 13 9.59 -3.28 -10.77
N PRO A 14 9.58 -2.07 -10.22
CA PRO A 14 8.69 -1.76 -9.13
C PRO A 14 7.23 -1.84 -9.58
N LEU A 15 6.38 -2.33 -8.71
CA LEU A 15 4.93 -2.32 -8.92
C LEU A 15 4.30 -1.19 -8.14
N THR A 16 3.30 -0.59 -8.74
CA THR A 16 2.64 0.60 -8.22
C THR A 16 1.28 0.25 -7.63
N GLY A 17 1.00 0.77 -6.45
CA GLY A 17 -0.33 0.78 -5.85
C GLY A 17 -0.75 2.22 -5.58
N ARG A 18 -2.06 2.47 -5.63
CA ARG A 18 -2.61 3.81 -5.42
C ARG A 18 -3.85 3.76 -4.54
N ARG A 19 -4.00 4.77 -3.73
CA ARG A 19 -5.23 5.03 -2.97
C ARG A 19 -5.35 6.52 -2.68
N LYS A 20 -6.53 7.11 -2.92
CA LYS A 20 -6.74 8.56 -2.81
C LYS A 20 -5.67 9.29 -3.65
N HIS A 21 -4.91 10.20 -3.04
CA HIS A 21 -3.80 10.91 -3.71
C HIS A 21 -2.43 10.27 -3.46
N SER A 22 -2.41 9.10 -2.80
CA SER A 22 -1.17 8.41 -2.44
C SER A 22 -0.75 7.43 -3.53
N THR A 23 0.55 7.35 -3.76
CA THR A 23 1.17 6.41 -4.70
C THR A 23 2.28 5.66 -3.99
N ALA A 24 2.30 4.34 -4.10
CA ALA A 24 3.35 3.48 -3.58
C ALA A 24 4.01 2.71 -4.70
N ARG A 25 5.34 2.66 -4.69
CA ARG A 25 6.14 1.80 -5.58
C ARG A 25 6.86 0.79 -4.73
N VAL A 26 6.66 -0.48 -5.02
CA VAL A 26 7.17 -1.58 -4.19
C VAL A 26 8.02 -2.52 -5.01
N ARG A 27 9.15 -2.92 -4.43
CA ARG A 27 9.99 -4.01 -4.93
C ARG A 27 10.03 -5.11 -3.87
N LEU A 28 9.86 -6.34 -4.28
CA LEU A 28 10.06 -7.50 -3.44
C LEU A 28 11.43 -8.11 -3.73
N ILE A 29 12.17 -8.35 -2.67
CA ILE A 29 13.47 -8.99 -2.72
C ILE A 29 13.42 -10.19 -1.75
N ALA A 30 13.86 -11.35 -2.19
CA ALA A 30 13.93 -12.52 -1.32
C ALA A 30 14.84 -12.21 -0.12
N GLY A 31 14.35 -12.45 1.09
CA GLY A 31 15.09 -12.14 2.30
C GLY A 31 14.35 -12.50 3.59
N ALA A 32 14.88 -12.05 4.70
CA ALA A 32 14.41 -12.44 6.04
C ALA A 32 13.17 -11.69 6.54
N GLY A 33 12.61 -10.77 5.75
CA GLY A 33 11.43 -10.01 6.15
C GLY A 33 11.73 -8.62 6.68
N THR A 34 12.86 -8.04 6.30
CA THR A 34 13.21 -6.66 6.60
C THR A 34 12.49 -5.73 5.62
N HIS A 35 11.68 -4.83 6.13
CA HIS A 35 10.90 -3.91 5.32
C HIS A 35 11.40 -2.48 5.48
N SER A 36 11.29 -1.70 4.42
CA SER A 36 11.69 -0.30 4.40
C SER A 36 10.70 0.54 3.61
N ILE A 37 10.31 1.67 4.17
CA ILE A 37 9.46 2.67 3.51
C ILE A 37 10.23 3.98 3.46
N ASN A 38 10.58 4.45 2.26
CA ASN A 38 11.36 5.69 2.07
C ASN A 38 12.67 5.71 2.87
N GLY A 39 13.31 4.55 3.02
CA GLY A 39 14.55 4.41 3.80
C GLY A 39 14.35 4.35 5.31
N ARG A 40 13.13 4.26 5.79
CA ARG A 40 12.78 4.17 7.21
C ARG A 40 12.10 2.86 7.53
N GLU A 41 12.16 2.47 8.80
CA GLU A 41 11.39 1.32 9.28
C GLU A 41 9.88 1.59 9.15
N PRO A 42 9.05 0.59 8.80
CA PRO A 42 7.62 0.80 8.62
C PRO A 42 6.91 1.40 9.82
N MET A 43 7.25 0.95 11.02
CA MET A 43 6.64 1.49 12.25
C MET A 43 7.02 2.95 12.49
N GLU A 44 8.26 3.30 12.21
CA GLU A 44 8.75 4.69 12.31
C GLU A 44 8.07 5.60 11.29
N TYR A 45 7.83 5.11 10.07
CA TYR A 45 7.21 5.91 9.01
C TYR A 45 5.70 6.04 9.19
N LEU A 46 4.99 4.95 9.42
CA LEU A 46 3.52 4.93 9.53
C LEU A 46 3.01 5.31 10.92
N LYS A 47 3.84 5.17 11.96
CA LYS A 47 3.59 5.57 13.36
C LYS A 47 2.46 4.80 14.07
N ARG A 48 1.66 4.03 13.38
CA ARG A 48 0.55 3.24 13.95
C ARG A 48 0.66 1.79 13.56
N ASP A 49 0.51 0.89 14.52
CA ASP A 49 0.50 -0.55 14.28
C ASP A 49 -0.59 -0.97 13.30
N THR A 50 -1.77 -0.37 13.41
CA THR A 50 -2.90 -0.68 12.53
C THR A 50 -2.61 -0.40 11.06
N LEU A 51 -1.88 0.69 10.77
CA LEU A 51 -1.48 1.03 9.41
C LEU A 51 -0.41 0.09 8.88
N VAL A 52 0.54 -0.31 9.74
CA VAL A 52 1.57 -1.29 9.38
C VAL A 52 0.94 -2.64 9.06
N MET A 53 0.04 -3.12 9.91
CA MET A 53 -0.69 -4.37 9.68
C MET A 53 -1.50 -4.32 8.39
N ALA A 54 -2.19 -3.22 8.13
CA ALA A 54 -2.97 -3.05 6.91
C ALA A 54 -2.08 -3.06 5.67
N ALA A 55 -0.93 -2.38 5.71
CA ALA A 55 0.00 -2.30 4.58
C ALA A 55 0.58 -3.67 4.23
N TYR A 56 0.93 -4.48 5.22
CA TYR A 56 1.56 -5.79 5.02
C TYR A 56 0.58 -6.96 5.06
N HIS A 57 -0.71 -6.69 5.10
CA HIS A 57 -1.75 -7.72 5.09
C HIS A 57 -1.64 -8.73 3.93
N PRO A 58 -1.28 -8.34 2.70
CA PRO A 58 -1.09 -9.30 1.61
C PRO A 58 -0.05 -10.38 1.91
N LEU A 59 1.03 -10.04 2.60
CA LEU A 59 2.04 -11.02 3.02
C LEU A 59 1.46 -12.02 4.02
N THR A 60 0.60 -11.57 4.91
CA THR A 60 -0.09 -12.43 5.88
C THR A 60 -1.05 -13.38 5.18
N VAL A 61 -1.84 -12.88 4.24
CA VAL A 61 -2.79 -13.68 3.46
C VAL A 61 -2.07 -14.76 2.64
N ALA A 62 -0.93 -14.41 2.06
CA ALA A 62 -0.13 -15.35 1.25
C ALA A 62 0.76 -16.28 2.08
N ASN A 63 0.82 -16.12 3.41
CA ASN A 63 1.74 -16.84 4.31
C ASN A 63 3.21 -16.68 3.89
N MET A 64 3.57 -15.50 3.43
CA MET A 64 4.94 -15.19 2.95
C MET A 64 5.68 -14.21 3.84
N ILE A 65 5.25 -14.06 5.08
CA ILE A 65 5.96 -13.27 6.09
C ILE A 65 7.34 -13.90 6.31
N GLY A 66 8.38 -13.08 6.25
CA GLY A 66 9.76 -13.54 6.43
C GLY A 66 10.41 -14.14 5.19
N LYS A 67 9.70 -14.23 4.07
CA LYS A 67 10.26 -14.71 2.79
C LYS A 67 10.72 -13.60 1.86
N TYR A 68 10.18 -12.42 2.02
CA TYR A 68 10.48 -11.25 1.18
C TYR A 68 10.82 -10.03 2.01
N ASN A 69 11.77 -9.26 1.52
CA ASN A 69 12.01 -7.90 1.98
C ASN A 69 11.23 -6.96 1.06
N VAL A 70 10.49 -6.04 1.65
CA VAL A 70 9.71 -5.05 0.90
C VAL A 70 10.43 -3.72 0.95
N ILE A 71 10.86 -3.23 -0.20
CA ILE A 71 11.43 -1.90 -0.35
C ILE A 71 10.40 -1.04 -1.06
N ALA A 72 9.93 -0.02 -0.38
CA ALA A 72 8.86 0.83 -0.87
C ALA A 72 9.26 2.29 -0.92
N ARG A 73 8.77 2.98 -1.94
CA ARG A 73 8.76 4.44 -2.02
C ARG A 73 7.33 4.91 -2.10
N VAL A 74 6.96 5.79 -1.20
CA VAL A 74 5.60 6.26 -1.05
C VAL A 74 5.57 7.78 -1.10
N SER A 75 4.60 8.34 -1.78
CA SER A 75 4.44 9.78 -1.89
C SER A 75 2.97 10.18 -2.00
N GLY A 76 2.69 11.42 -1.69
CA GLY A 76 1.36 12.01 -1.78
C GLY A 76 0.39 11.57 -0.69
N GLY A 77 -0.65 12.35 -0.49
CA GLY A 77 -1.70 12.06 0.49
C GLY A 77 -1.21 11.98 1.93
N GLY A 78 -1.96 11.28 2.74
CA GLY A 78 -1.65 11.04 4.16
C GLY A 78 -1.24 9.59 4.44
N LEU A 79 -0.83 9.33 5.67
CA LEU A 79 -0.34 8.01 6.08
C LEU A 79 -1.36 6.88 5.84
N THR A 80 -2.65 7.15 6.06
CA THR A 80 -3.72 6.16 5.83
C THR A 80 -3.83 5.80 4.34
N GLY A 81 -3.81 6.80 3.45
CA GLY A 81 -3.82 6.58 2.01
C GLY A 81 -2.56 5.86 1.54
N GLN A 82 -1.41 6.23 2.08
CA GLN A 82 -0.14 5.58 1.78
C GLN A 82 -0.12 4.11 2.21
N SER A 83 -0.68 3.78 3.37
CA SER A 83 -0.83 2.40 3.83
C SER A 83 -1.70 1.58 2.87
N GLY A 84 -2.83 2.13 2.40
CA GLY A 84 -3.68 1.47 1.41
C GLY A 84 -3.01 1.30 0.06
N ALA A 85 -2.23 2.28 -0.39
CA ALA A 85 -1.44 2.19 -1.61
C ALA A 85 -0.36 1.12 -1.53
N LEU A 86 0.34 1.01 -0.39
CA LEU A 86 1.31 -0.04 -0.11
C LEU A 86 0.67 -1.42 -0.17
N ARG A 87 -0.47 -1.58 0.47
CA ARG A 87 -1.21 -2.85 0.48
C ARG A 87 -1.48 -3.35 -0.94
N MET A 88 -1.98 -2.48 -1.78
CA MET A 88 -2.27 -2.81 -3.18
C MET A 88 -0.99 -3.13 -3.97
N ALA A 89 0.07 -2.35 -3.78
CA ALA A 89 1.34 -2.56 -4.47
C ALA A 89 1.99 -3.89 -4.07
N ILE A 90 1.98 -4.23 -2.79
CA ILE A 90 2.51 -5.51 -2.29
C ILE A 90 1.72 -6.68 -2.85
N ALA A 91 0.39 -6.58 -2.87
CA ALA A 91 -0.46 -7.64 -3.44
C ALA A 91 -0.15 -7.86 -4.93
N ARG A 92 -0.01 -6.80 -5.69
CA ARG A 92 0.37 -6.89 -7.11
C ARG A 92 1.76 -7.51 -7.30
N ALA A 93 2.70 -7.15 -6.45
CA ALA A 93 4.06 -7.70 -6.50
C ALA A 93 4.07 -9.20 -6.20
N LEU A 94 3.31 -9.64 -5.20
CA LEU A 94 3.18 -11.07 -4.86
C LEU A 94 2.55 -11.87 -6.00
N VAL A 95 1.52 -11.34 -6.63
CA VAL A 95 0.86 -11.98 -7.78
C VAL A 95 1.82 -12.11 -8.95
N ARG A 96 2.69 -11.13 -9.17
CA ARG A 96 3.70 -11.21 -10.22
C ARG A 96 4.76 -12.29 -9.94
N GLU A 97 5.15 -12.45 -8.69
CA GLU A 97 6.11 -13.51 -8.29
C GLU A 97 5.47 -14.89 -8.35
N ASP A 98 4.21 -15.02 -7.98
CA ASP A 98 3.47 -16.26 -8.00
C ASP A 98 2.03 -16.02 -8.47
N GLU A 99 1.76 -16.39 -9.72
CA GLU A 99 0.46 -16.20 -10.36
C GLU A 99 -0.67 -16.99 -9.66
N ALA A 100 -0.34 -18.06 -8.95
CA ALA A 100 -1.32 -18.84 -8.19
C ALA A 100 -1.97 -18.03 -7.06
N LEU A 101 -1.32 -16.98 -6.57
CA LEU A 101 -1.86 -16.11 -5.54
C LEU A 101 -2.95 -15.15 -6.03
N ARG A 102 -3.13 -15.01 -7.34
CA ARG A 102 -4.10 -14.08 -7.92
C ARG A 102 -5.52 -14.32 -7.41
N GLY A 103 -5.96 -15.57 -7.38
CA GLY A 103 -7.29 -15.93 -6.89
C GLY A 103 -7.50 -15.59 -5.42
N LEU A 104 -6.50 -15.88 -4.59
CA LEU A 104 -6.54 -15.60 -3.16
C LEU A 104 -6.56 -14.08 -2.89
N MET A 105 -5.69 -13.33 -3.54
CA MET A 105 -5.63 -11.87 -3.42
C MET A 105 -6.91 -11.21 -3.93
N GLY A 106 -7.49 -11.72 -5.02
CA GLY A 106 -8.74 -11.23 -5.55
C GLY A 106 -9.92 -11.43 -4.58
N LYS A 107 -9.98 -12.58 -3.92
CA LYS A 107 -11.03 -12.87 -2.91
C LYS A 107 -10.96 -11.91 -1.72
N GLU A 108 -9.77 -11.55 -1.30
CA GLU A 108 -9.55 -10.60 -0.20
C GLU A 108 -9.72 -9.14 -0.64
N GLY A 109 -9.97 -8.88 -1.93
CA GLY A 109 -10.12 -7.53 -2.45
C GLY A 109 -8.83 -6.71 -2.50
N LEU A 110 -7.68 -7.36 -2.47
CA LEU A 110 -6.37 -6.69 -2.40
C LEU A 110 -5.89 -6.17 -3.75
N LEU A 111 -6.39 -6.71 -4.84
CA LEU A 111 -6.00 -6.31 -6.19
C LEU A 111 -6.84 -5.17 -6.76
N THR A 112 -7.97 -4.88 -6.14
CA THR A 112 -8.89 -3.85 -6.60
C THR A 112 -8.50 -2.49 -6.02
N ARG A 113 -8.40 -1.49 -6.90
CA ARG A 113 -8.18 -0.12 -6.45
C ARG A 113 -9.46 0.41 -5.80
N ASP A 114 -9.31 0.93 -4.58
CA ASP A 114 -10.39 1.63 -3.90
C ASP A 114 -10.56 3.01 -4.54
N SER A 115 -11.70 3.22 -5.20
CA SER A 115 -11.99 4.47 -5.91
C SER A 115 -12.50 5.58 -4.99
N ARG A 116 -12.72 5.30 -3.72
CA ARG A 116 -13.23 6.31 -2.77
C ARG A 116 -12.23 7.44 -2.60
N MET A 117 -12.69 8.64 -2.86
CA MET A 117 -11.94 9.88 -2.69
C MET A 117 -12.83 10.91 -2.00
N LYS A 118 -12.22 11.94 -1.43
CA LYS A 118 -12.98 13.04 -0.86
C LYS A 118 -13.80 13.70 -1.97
N GLU A 119 -15.10 13.74 -1.78
CA GLU A 119 -16.01 14.38 -2.73
C GLU A 119 -15.83 15.89 -2.69
N ARG A 120 -15.88 16.49 -3.86
CA ARG A 120 -15.72 17.94 -4.01
C ARG A 120 -16.91 18.69 -3.41
N LYS A 121 -16.64 19.83 -2.76
CA LYS A 121 -17.67 20.78 -2.39
C LYS A 121 -18.37 21.29 -3.67
N LYS A 122 -19.66 21.42 -3.63
CA LYS A 122 -20.47 21.87 -4.78
C LYS A 122 -20.99 23.27 -4.55
N TYR A 123 -21.21 24.00 -5.64
CA TYR A 123 -21.76 25.33 -5.53
C TYR A 123 -23.17 25.30 -4.90
N GLY A 124 -23.53 26.35 -4.18
CA GLY A 124 -24.81 26.46 -3.52
C GLY A 124 -24.98 25.54 -2.31
N GLN A 125 -23.92 24.87 -1.87
CA GLN A 125 -23.94 23.96 -0.73
C GLN A 125 -22.76 24.23 0.21
N PRO A 126 -22.93 24.07 1.55
CA PRO A 126 -21.81 24.25 2.48
C PRO A 126 -20.77 23.14 2.41
N GLY A 127 -21.09 22.00 1.80
CA GLY A 127 -20.18 20.85 1.62
C GLY A 127 -20.49 20.07 0.36
N ALA A 128 -20.00 18.83 0.28
CA ALA A 128 -20.24 17.98 -0.89
C ALA A 128 -21.72 17.59 -1.02
N ARG A 129 -22.33 17.25 0.10
CA ARG A 129 -23.73 16.80 0.15
C ARG A 129 -24.57 17.52 1.19
N LYS A 130 -23.95 18.25 2.09
CA LYS A 130 -24.64 19.07 3.07
C LYS A 130 -25.35 20.21 2.36
N ARG A 131 -26.59 20.44 2.74
CA ARG A 131 -27.39 21.54 2.21
C ARG A 131 -27.67 22.58 3.30
N PHE A 132 -27.91 23.82 2.88
CA PHE A 132 -28.33 24.83 3.82
C PHE A 132 -29.68 24.48 4.44
N GLN A 133 -29.82 24.84 5.70
CA GLN A 133 -31.09 24.62 6.40
C GLN A 133 -32.20 25.45 5.73
N PHE A 134 -33.29 24.79 5.43
CA PHE A 134 -34.45 25.49 4.92
C PHE A 134 -35.11 26.31 6.05
N SER A 135 -35.40 27.58 5.76
CA SER A 135 -36.09 28.47 6.68
C SER A 135 -37.38 28.97 6.03
N LYS A 136 -38.49 28.92 6.75
CA LYS A 136 -39.77 29.42 6.29
C LYS A 136 -39.93 30.92 6.33
N ARG A 137 -38.95 31.64 6.89
CA ARG A 137 -38.97 33.11 6.97
C ARG A 137 -37.91 33.74 6.16
#